data_aab092f941d559d2038c760ab34f647e
#
_entry.id   aab092f941d559d2038c760ab34f647e
#
_cell.length_a   1.000
_cell.length_b   1.000
_cell.length_c   1.000
_cell.angle_alpha   90.00
_cell.angle_beta   90.00
_cell.angle_gamma   90.00
#
_symmetry.space_group_name_H-M   'P 1'
#
loop_
_entity.id
_entity.type
_entity.pdbx_description
1 polymer ?
#
loop_
_entity_poly.entity_id
_entity_poly.type
_entity_poly.pdbx_seq_one_letter_code
_entity_poly.pdbx_strand_id
1 'polypeptide(L)'
;MIPVRDVIPSRTAPGVTLALLAALGASLASPAVREWWLPWLSHAMVLWLTGGTLEDRFGHARFAAFAAVCTAAALAAPVAAGYGVDLVSAVGGAAAGLIAAYAMMFPHARILTLVPAVIGIEVAEVPAWVVFGIWAVLQAAAAWSVVTWSPLAAATGMAISLAAGAAAGALGCLLLKRPERMRVDWWD
;
A
#
# COMPACT_ATOMS: atom_id res chain seq x y z
N MET A 1 3.07 17.77 -0.39
CA MET A 1 2.75 17.00 0.83
C MET A 1 3.61 15.74 0.84
N ILE A 2 4.45 15.56 1.85
CA ILE A 2 5.27 14.36 1.99
C ILE A 2 4.84 13.68 3.29
N PRO A 3 4.14 12.53 3.24
CA PRO A 3 3.76 11.79 4.43
C PRO A 3 5.00 11.14 5.05
N VAL A 4 5.17 11.31 6.35
CA VAL A 4 6.38 10.88 7.05
C VAL A 4 6.12 9.65 7.92
N ARG A 5 5.02 9.62 8.65
CA ARG A 5 4.72 8.56 9.61
C ARG A 5 3.24 8.50 9.94
N ASP A 6 2.77 7.30 10.26
CA ASP A 6 1.50 7.07 10.93
C ASP A 6 1.58 7.51 12.41
N VAL A 7 0.50 8.08 12.93
CA VAL A 7 0.38 8.50 14.33
C VAL A 7 0.16 7.31 15.27
N ILE A 8 -0.22 6.15 14.73
CA ILE A 8 -0.49 4.94 15.51
C ILE A 8 0.83 4.36 16.03
N PRO A 9 1.03 4.24 17.36
CA PRO A 9 2.27 3.70 17.90
C PRO A 9 2.38 2.20 17.59
N SER A 10 3.45 1.81 16.88
CA SER A 10 3.83 0.41 16.67
C SER A 10 4.62 -0.09 17.87
N ARG A 11 4.34 -1.33 18.33
CA ARG A 11 4.99 -1.95 19.48
C ARG A 11 6.13 -2.89 19.11
N THR A 12 6.10 -3.41 17.88
CA THR A 12 7.10 -4.36 17.37
C THR A 12 7.94 -3.72 16.28
N ALA A 13 9.19 -4.15 16.14
CA ALA A 13 10.02 -3.72 15.02
C ALA A 13 9.43 -4.26 13.70
N PRO A 14 9.27 -3.43 12.66
CA PRO A 14 8.63 -3.82 11.40
C PRO A 14 9.60 -4.59 10.48
N GLY A 15 9.99 -5.81 10.91
CA GLY A 15 11.03 -6.60 10.24
C GLY A 15 10.64 -7.02 8.82
N VAL A 16 9.41 -7.49 8.63
CA VAL A 16 8.90 -7.91 7.31
C VAL A 16 8.71 -6.70 6.42
N THR A 17 8.17 -5.61 6.95
CA THR A 17 8.02 -4.34 6.20
C THR A 17 9.36 -3.84 5.68
N LEU A 18 10.41 -3.85 6.52
CA LEU A 18 11.76 -3.44 6.11
C LEU A 18 12.35 -4.39 5.07
N ALA A 19 12.14 -5.70 5.21
CA ALA A 19 12.58 -6.68 4.21
C ALA A 19 11.88 -6.47 2.85
N LEU A 20 10.58 -6.21 2.86
CA LEU A 20 9.81 -5.91 1.64
C LEU A 20 10.27 -4.59 0.99
N LEU A 21 10.54 -3.55 1.80
CA LEU A 21 11.10 -2.29 1.30
C LEU A 21 12.49 -2.48 0.70
N ALA A 22 13.34 -3.30 1.32
CA ALA A 22 14.66 -3.62 0.78
C ALA A 22 14.56 -4.40 -0.54
N ALA A 23 13.66 -5.38 -0.64
CA ALA A 23 13.40 -6.12 -1.87
C ALA A 23 12.86 -5.19 -2.98
N LEU A 24 11.96 -4.29 -2.62
CA LEU A 24 11.43 -3.26 -3.51
C LEU A 24 12.56 -2.32 -3.97
N GLY A 25 13.44 -1.88 -3.06
CA GLY A 25 14.63 -1.08 -3.40
C GLY A 25 15.58 -1.80 -4.35
N ALA A 26 15.83 -3.08 -4.12
CA ALA A 26 16.68 -3.89 -4.99
C ALA A 26 16.11 -4.04 -6.42
N SER A 27 14.78 -4.00 -6.57
CA SER A 27 14.13 -4.08 -7.89
C SER A 27 14.45 -2.88 -8.80
N LEU A 28 14.87 -1.73 -8.25
CA LEU A 28 15.34 -0.57 -9.02
C LEU A 28 16.63 -0.84 -9.83
N ALA A 29 17.34 -1.94 -9.54
CA ALA A 29 18.45 -2.39 -10.38
C ALA A 29 17.95 -2.81 -11.78
N SER A 30 16.68 -3.22 -11.91
CA SER A 30 16.08 -3.54 -13.20
C SER A 30 15.80 -2.27 -14.03
N PRO A 31 16.25 -2.20 -15.29
CA PRO A 31 15.95 -1.07 -16.18
C PRO A 31 14.45 -0.83 -16.34
N ALA A 32 13.66 -1.90 -16.44
CA ALA A 32 12.21 -1.83 -16.61
C ALA A 32 11.50 -1.13 -15.42
N VAL A 33 11.99 -1.33 -14.20
CA VAL A 33 11.45 -0.67 -13.01
C VAL A 33 11.93 0.77 -12.92
N ARG A 34 13.14 1.05 -13.38
CA ARG A 34 13.74 2.40 -13.33
C ARG A 34 13.00 3.41 -14.19
N GLU A 35 12.44 2.99 -15.31
CA GLU A 35 11.61 3.85 -16.16
C GLU A 35 10.32 4.28 -15.44
N TRP A 36 9.81 3.46 -14.52
CA TRP A 36 8.59 3.68 -13.74
C TRP A 36 8.87 4.06 -12.28
N TRP A 37 9.98 4.77 -12.03
CA TRP A 37 10.43 5.10 -10.68
C TRP A 37 9.40 5.87 -9.84
N LEU A 38 8.56 6.71 -10.45
CA LEU A 38 7.56 7.52 -9.74
C LEU A 38 6.38 6.69 -9.22
N PRO A 39 5.68 5.86 -10.02
CA PRO A 39 4.74 4.86 -9.50
C PRO A 39 5.37 3.95 -8.46
N TRP A 40 6.59 3.45 -8.73
CA TRP A 40 7.33 2.61 -7.81
C TRP A 40 7.53 3.28 -6.44
N LEU A 41 7.98 4.53 -6.42
CA LEU A 41 8.17 5.30 -5.18
C LEU A 41 6.85 5.48 -4.42
N SER A 42 5.75 5.69 -5.12
CA SER A 42 4.42 5.80 -4.51
C SER A 42 4.00 4.51 -3.79
N HIS A 43 4.33 3.34 -4.36
CA HIS A 43 4.05 2.04 -3.74
C HIS A 43 4.95 1.79 -2.51
N ALA A 44 6.24 2.14 -2.60
CA ALA A 44 7.15 2.07 -1.47
C ALA A 44 6.69 2.96 -0.30
N MET A 45 6.18 4.15 -0.62
CA MET A 45 5.59 5.06 0.37
C MET A 45 4.37 4.45 1.06
N VAL A 46 3.46 3.81 0.33
CA VAL A 46 2.31 3.11 0.93
C VAL A 46 2.78 2.01 1.87
N LEU A 47 3.74 1.19 1.44
CA LEU A 47 4.30 0.12 2.28
C LEU A 47 4.98 0.68 3.53
N TRP A 48 5.71 1.79 3.41
CA TRP A 48 6.33 2.48 4.54
C TRP A 48 5.30 2.98 5.56
N LEU A 49 4.21 3.61 5.09
CA LEU A 49 3.19 4.19 5.96
C LEU A 49 2.33 3.14 6.65
N THR A 50 1.93 2.09 5.94
CA THR A 50 0.94 1.14 6.42
C THR A 50 1.55 -0.16 6.94
N GLY A 51 2.71 -0.55 6.39
CA GLY A 51 3.29 -1.86 6.62
C GLY A 51 3.61 -2.12 8.09
N GLY A 52 4.31 -1.19 8.75
CA GLY A 52 4.67 -1.36 10.16
C GLY A 52 3.47 -1.50 11.07
N THR A 53 2.43 -0.70 10.86
CA THR A 53 1.19 -0.74 11.65
C THR A 53 0.40 -2.03 11.42
N LEU A 54 0.32 -2.49 10.16
CA LEU A 54 -0.33 -3.76 9.83
C LEU A 54 0.47 -4.96 10.34
N GLU A 55 1.79 -4.91 10.23
CA GLU A 55 2.69 -5.95 10.75
C GLU A 55 2.56 -6.11 12.26
N ASP A 56 2.46 -5.00 13.01
CA ASP A 56 2.24 -5.01 14.46
C ASP A 56 0.90 -5.67 14.82
N ARG A 57 -0.15 -5.44 14.03
CA ARG A 57 -1.48 -6.00 14.28
C ARG A 57 -1.63 -7.47 13.90
N PHE A 58 -1.04 -7.87 12.79
CA PHE A 58 -1.11 -9.26 12.30
C PHE A 58 -0.02 -10.15 12.92
N GLY A 59 1.13 -9.58 13.24
CA GLY A 59 2.38 -10.27 13.55
C GLY A 59 3.14 -10.66 12.29
N HIS A 60 4.46 -10.80 12.39
CA HIS A 60 5.38 -10.96 11.25
C HIS A 60 4.95 -12.01 10.22
N ALA A 61 4.70 -13.27 10.67
CA ALA A 61 4.38 -14.36 9.75
C ALA A 61 3.04 -14.16 9.02
N ARG A 62 2.02 -13.67 9.73
CA ARG A 62 0.70 -13.41 9.13
C ARG A 62 0.74 -12.21 8.18
N PHE A 63 1.50 -11.18 8.52
CA PHE A 63 1.69 -10.04 7.63
C PHE A 63 2.44 -10.43 6.37
N ALA A 64 3.48 -11.26 6.46
CA ALA A 64 4.17 -11.80 5.29
C ALA A 64 3.24 -12.62 4.38
N ALA A 65 2.43 -13.51 4.97
CA ALA A 65 1.44 -14.27 4.23
C ALA A 65 0.37 -13.37 3.60
N PHE A 66 -0.10 -12.36 4.33
CA PHE A 66 -1.04 -11.36 3.84
C PHE A 66 -0.51 -10.60 2.63
N ALA A 67 0.72 -10.07 2.72
CA ALA A 67 1.37 -9.36 1.63
C ALA A 67 1.56 -10.28 0.40
N ALA A 68 1.96 -11.54 0.62
CA ALA A 68 2.09 -12.52 -0.44
C ALA A 68 0.75 -12.82 -1.14
N VAL A 69 -0.35 -12.96 -0.38
CA VAL A 69 -1.70 -13.18 -0.94
C VAL A 69 -2.17 -11.97 -1.76
N CYS A 70 -1.97 -10.75 -1.25
CA CYS A 70 -2.30 -9.53 -2.00
C CYS A 70 -1.52 -9.44 -3.31
N THR A 71 -0.21 -9.73 -3.28
CA THR A 71 0.64 -9.76 -4.47
C THR A 71 0.22 -10.85 -5.46
N ALA A 72 -0.05 -12.06 -4.96
CA ALA A 72 -0.51 -13.17 -5.79
C ALA A 72 -1.85 -12.87 -6.47
N ALA A 73 -2.80 -12.27 -5.75
CA ALA A 73 -4.08 -11.86 -6.32
C ALA A 73 -3.91 -10.79 -7.41
N ALA A 74 -3.04 -9.80 -7.15
CA ALA A 74 -2.73 -8.74 -8.09
C ALA A 74 -2.05 -9.24 -9.37
N LEU A 75 -1.26 -10.32 -9.28
CA LEU A 75 -0.65 -10.99 -10.43
C LEU A 75 -1.64 -11.90 -11.18
N ALA A 76 -2.38 -12.72 -10.44
CA ALA A 76 -3.20 -13.77 -11.03
C ALA A 76 -4.46 -13.25 -11.71
N ALA A 77 -5.12 -12.23 -11.15
CA ALA A 77 -6.40 -11.76 -11.66
C ALA A 77 -6.34 -11.17 -13.08
N PRO A 78 -5.41 -10.28 -13.45
CA PRO A 78 -5.32 -9.79 -14.81
C PRO A 78 -4.94 -10.92 -15.79
N VAL A 79 -4.04 -11.84 -15.40
CA VAL A 79 -3.67 -12.99 -16.23
C VAL A 79 -4.88 -13.91 -16.48
N ALA A 80 -5.66 -14.21 -15.45
CA ALA A 80 -6.88 -15.02 -15.59
C ALA A 80 -7.94 -14.33 -16.47
N ALA A 81 -7.95 -13.00 -16.51
CA ALA A 81 -8.83 -12.21 -17.39
C ALA A 81 -8.27 -12.04 -18.81
N GLY A 82 -7.14 -12.66 -19.15
CA GLY A 82 -6.51 -12.57 -20.48
C GLY A 82 -5.70 -11.30 -20.73
N TYR A 83 -5.34 -10.56 -19.67
CA TYR A 83 -4.51 -9.35 -19.76
C TYR A 83 -3.07 -9.66 -19.33
N GLY A 84 -2.13 -8.88 -19.89
CA GLY A 84 -0.77 -8.86 -19.39
C GLY A 84 -0.68 -8.20 -18.02
N VAL A 85 0.34 -8.58 -17.26
CA VAL A 85 0.67 -7.93 -15.99
C VAL A 85 2.17 -7.60 -15.98
N ASP A 86 2.49 -6.41 -15.52
CA ASP A 86 3.86 -5.99 -15.24
C ASP A 86 4.10 -5.94 -13.73
N LEU A 87 5.38 -5.93 -13.35
CA LEU A 87 5.78 -5.94 -11.95
C LEU A 87 5.29 -4.69 -11.19
N VAL A 88 5.26 -3.54 -11.84
CA VAL A 88 4.85 -2.28 -11.21
C VAL A 88 3.36 -2.30 -10.88
N SER A 89 2.53 -2.80 -11.81
CA SER A 89 1.09 -2.99 -11.59
C SER A 89 0.80 -4.00 -10.49
N ALA A 90 1.57 -5.10 -10.42
CA ALA A 90 1.42 -6.10 -9.37
C ALA A 90 1.75 -5.54 -7.98
N VAL A 91 2.84 -4.77 -7.86
CA VAL A 91 3.20 -4.07 -6.60
C VAL A 91 2.15 -3.02 -6.24
N GLY A 92 1.60 -2.31 -7.24
CA GLY A 92 0.47 -1.39 -7.06
C GLY A 92 -0.76 -2.07 -6.50
N GLY A 93 -1.11 -3.26 -7.01
CA GLY A 93 -2.20 -4.07 -6.50
C GLY A 93 -1.95 -4.53 -5.06
N ALA A 94 -0.75 -4.96 -4.73
CA ALA A 94 -0.38 -5.29 -3.35
C ALA A 94 -0.51 -4.06 -2.43
N ALA A 95 -0.06 -2.88 -2.86
CA ALA A 95 -0.22 -1.63 -2.12
C ALA A 95 -1.70 -1.27 -1.92
N ALA A 96 -2.55 -1.48 -2.92
CA ALA A 96 -4.00 -1.31 -2.79
C ALA A 96 -4.59 -2.26 -1.72
N GLY A 97 -4.08 -3.48 -1.62
CA GLY A 97 -4.43 -4.44 -0.57
C GLY A 97 -4.05 -3.96 0.82
N LEU A 98 -2.86 -3.40 0.99
CA LEU A 98 -2.41 -2.80 2.25
C LEU A 98 -3.29 -1.62 2.65
N ILE A 99 -3.62 -0.73 1.70
CA ILE A 99 -4.51 0.42 1.93
C ILE A 99 -5.90 -0.05 2.36
N ALA A 100 -6.47 -1.05 1.68
CA ALA A 100 -7.79 -1.58 2.01
C ALA A 100 -7.84 -2.15 3.43
N ALA A 101 -6.84 -2.98 3.80
CA ALA A 101 -6.73 -3.52 5.16
C ALA A 101 -6.55 -2.41 6.20
N TYR A 102 -5.68 -1.43 5.92
CA TYR A 102 -5.44 -0.31 6.81
C TYR A 102 -6.70 0.53 7.02
N ALA A 103 -7.42 0.88 5.96
CA ALA A 103 -8.65 1.65 6.04
C ALA A 103 -9.75 0.94 6.84
N MET A 104 -9.84 -0.39 6.73
CA MET A 104 -10.78 -1.20 7.51
C MET A 104 -10.42 -1.30 8.98
N MET A 105 -9.12 -1.33 9.31
CA MET A 105 -8.65 -1.43 10.69
C MET A 105 -8.59 -0.08 11.40
N PHE A 106 -8.31 0.98 10.66
CA PHE A 106 -8.03 2.31 11.20
C PHE A 106 -8.78 3.42 10.44
N PRO A 107 -10.13 3.41 10.45
CA PRO A 107 -10.92 4.35 9.64
C PRO A 107 -10.73 5.83 10.01
N HIS A 108 -10.30 6.11 11.24
CA HIS A 108 -10.05 7.46 11.74
C HIS A 108 -8.57 7.81 11.90
N ALA A 109 -7.69 7.00 11.30
CA ALA A 109 -6.25 7.23 11.40
C ALA A 109 -5.83 8.55 10.76
N ARG A 110 -4.79 9.15 11.35
CA ARG A 110 -4.14 10.35 10.83
C ARG A 110 -2.69 10.06 10.51
N ILE A 111 -2.18 10.71 9.50
CA ILE A 111 -0.79 10.57 9.03
C ILE A 111 -0.10 11.91 9.21
N LEU A 112 1.05 11.90 9.87
CA LEU A 112 1.93 13.07 9.96
C LEU A 112 2.51 13.35 8.58
N THR A 113 2.21 14.53 8.06
CA THR A 113 2.60 14.93 6.71
C THR A 113 3.37 16.24 6.77
N LEU A 114 4.50 16.30 6.08
CA LEU A 114 5.24 17.54 5.88
C LEU A 114 4.56 18.34 4.77
N VAL A 115 4.05 19.50 5.14
CA VAL A 115 3.41 20.43 4.22
C VAL A 115 4.33 21.64 4.04
N PRO A 116 4.75 21.95 2.81
CA PRO A 116 5.48 23.19 2.55
C PRO A 116 4.55 24.38 2.83
N ALA A 117 4.91 25.19 3.80
CA ALA A 117 4.27 26.46 4.13
C ALA A 117 5.08 27.64 3.58
N VAL A 118 4.48 28.81 3.53
CA VAL A 118 5.12 30.03 2.98
C VAL A 118 6.41 30.43 3.74
N ILE A 119 6.54 30.03 5.00
CA ILE A 119 7.66 30.39 5.88
C ILE A 119 8.44 29.16 6.36
N GLY A 120 8.30 27.99 5.71
CA GLY A 120 9.03 26.78 6.12
C GLY A 120 8.29 25.49 5.85
N ILE A 121 8.64 24.44 6.60
CA ILE A 121 8.00 23.14 6.53
C ILE A 121 7.20 22.95 7.82
N GLU A 122 5.89 22.80 7.71
CA GLU A 122 5.02 22.51 8.83
C GLU A 122 4.65 21.04 8.88
N VAL A 123 4.51 20.49 10.07
CA VAL A 123 4.01 19.14 10.30
C VAL A 123 2.50 19.22 10.52
N ALA A 124 1.73 18.65 9.62
CA ALA A 124 0.28 18.61 9.72
C ALA A 124 -0.22 17.16 9.85
N GLU A 125 -1.22 16.96 10.70
CA GLU A 125 -1.95 15.71 10.79
C GLU A 125 -3.04 15.68 9.72
N VAL A 126 -2.86 14.83 8.72
CA VAL A 126 -3.80 14.65 7.61
C VAL A 126 -4.56 13.33 7.80
N PRO A 127 -5.88 13.30 7.64
CA PRO A 127 -6.63 12.05 7.65
C PRO A 127 -6.07 11.06 6.62
N ALA A 128 -5.91 9.79 7.00
CA ALA A 128 -5.31 8.77 6.15
C ALA A 128 -6.04 8.61 4.80
N TRP A 129 -7.36 8.77 4.78
CA TRP A 129 -8.17 8.69 3.56
C TRP A 129 -7.78 9.75 2.52
N VAL A 130 -7.32 10.94 2.95
CA VAL A 130 -6.83 11.99 2.02
C VAL A 130 -5.54 11.53 1.35
N VAL A 131 -4.59 11.01 2.12
CA VAL A 131 -3.30 10.54 1.60
C VAL A 131 -3.51 9.38 0.62
N PHE A 132 -4.37 8.42 0.97
CA PHE A 132 -4.68 7.30 0.09
C PHE A 132 -5.54 7.70 -1.10
N GLY A 133 -6.42 8.72 -0.95
CA GLY A 133 -7.16 9.33 -2.06
C GLY A 133 -6.22 9.96 -3.09
N ILE A 134 -5.22 10.70 -2.65
CA ILE A 134 -4.18 11.26 -3.52
C ILE A 134 -3.42 10.12 -4.23
N TRP A 135 -3.05 9.07 -3.51
CA TRP A 135 -2.41 7.90 -4.12
C TRP A 135 -3.30 7.27 -5.20
N ALA A 136 -4.60 7.09 -4.93
CA ALA A 136 -5.55 6.53 -5.90
C ALA A 136 -5.68 7.40 -7.16
N VAL A 137 -5.71 8.74 -7.00
CA VAL A 137 -5.71 9.68 -8.13
C VAL A 137 -4.42 9.55 -8.95
N LEU A 138 -3.26 9.40 -8.31
CA LEU A 138 -2.00 9.17 -9.02
C LEU A 138 -2.00 7.85 -9.81
N GLN A 139 -2.61 6.78 -9.27
CA GLN A 139 -2.77 5.52 -10.00
C GLN A 139 -3.72 5.67 -11.20
N ALA A 140 -4.82 6.40 -11.03
CA ALA A 140 -5.73 6.70 -12.14
C ALA A 140 -5.05 7.53 -13.24
N ALA A 141 -4.26 8.52 -12.87
CA ALA A 141 -3.48 9.32 -13.82
C ALA A 141 -2.41 8.48 -14.53
N ALA A 142 -1.74 7.57 -13.81
CA ALA A 142 -0.80 6.64 -14.42
C ALA A 142 -1.49 5.70 -15.42
N ALA A 143 -2.65 5.12 -15.06
CA ALA A 143 -3.44 4.31 -15.97
C ALA A 143 -3.90 5.11 -17.21
N TRP A 144 -4.32 6.35 -17.01
CA TRP A 144 -4.70 7.23 -18.13
C TRP A 144 -3.53 7.51 -19.07
N SER A 145 -2.34 7.76 -18.56
CA SER A 145 -1.14 7.95 -19.39
C SER A 145 -0.82 6.71 -20.21
N VAL A 146 -1.04 5.52 -19.65
CA VAL A 146 -0.87 4.25 -20.37
C VAL A 146 -1.87 4.14 -21.53
N VAL A 147 -3.12 4.55 -21.36
CA VAL A 147 -4.15 4.52 -22.43
C VAL A 147 -3.76 5.39 -23.61
N THR A 148 -3.08 6.52 -23.39
CA THR A 148 -2.70 7.45 -24.47
C THR A 148 -1.54 6.94 -25.32
N TRP A 149 -0.69 6.03 -24.81
CA TRP A 149 0.53 5.56 -25.46
C TRP A 149 0.59 4.04 -25.68
N SER A 150 -0.34 3.27 -25.09
CA SER A 150 -0.38 1.82 -25.13
C SER A 150 -1.80 1.30 -25.38
N PRO A 151 -1.98 0.04 -25.76
CA PRO A 151 -3.30 -0.55 -25.89
C PRO A 151 -4.13 -0.43 -24.61
N LEU A 152 -5.42 -0.16 -24.74
CA LEU A 152 -6.39 -0.12 -23.60
C LEU A 152 -6.29 -1.35 -22.69
N ALA A 153 -5.86 -2.48 -23.23
CA ALA A 153 -5.63 -3.73 -22.50
C ALA A 153 -4.64 -3.57 -21.33
N ALA A 154 -3.58 -2.77 -21.49
CA ALA A 154 -2.60 -2.57 -20.43
C ALA A 154 -3.20 -1.80 -19.23
N ALA A 155 -3.95 -0.73 -19.50
CA ALA A 155 -4.63 0.02 -18.44
C ALA A 155 -5.71 -0.82 -17.75
N THR A 156 -6.41 -1.68 -18.50
CA THR A 156 -7.40 -2.62 -17.94
C THR A 156 -6.73 -3.65 -17.04
N GLY A 157 -5.59 -4.22 -17.46
CA GLY A 157 -4.80 -5.13 -16.64
C GLY A 157 -4.36 -4.50 -15.32
N MET A 158 -3.87 -3.25 -15.35
CA MET A 158 -3.53 -2.48 -14.16
C MET A 158 -4.73 -2.27 -13.23
N ALA A 159 -5.88 -1.87 -13.77
CA ALA A 159 -7.10 -1.66 -12.98
C ALA A 159 -7.56 -2.95 -12.29
N ILE A 160 -7.52 -4.09 -13.00
CA ILE A 160 -7.84 -5.41 -12.44
C ILE A 160 -6.86 -5.79 -11.33
N SER A 161 -5.56 -5.52 -11.52
CA SER A 161 -4.52 -5.77 -10.52
C SER A 161 -4.79 -4.99 -9.22
N LEU A 162 -5.10 -3.69 -9.32
CA LEU A 162 -5.45 -2.84 -8.19
C LEU A 162 -6.71 -3.34 -7.47
N ALA A 163 -7.78 -3.65 -8.23
CA ALA A 163 -9.04 -4.13 -7.67
C ALA A 163 -8.88 -5.48 -6.96
N ALA A 164 -8.16 -6.43 -7.58
CA ALA A 164 -7.91 -7.75 -7.01
C ALA A 164 -7.07 -7.67 -5.74
N GLY A 165 -6.02 -6.84 -5.73
CA GLY A 165 -5.21 -6.61 -4.56
C GLY A 165 -6.01 -5.98 -3.43
N ALA A 166 -6.83 -4.95 -3.70
CA ALA A 166 -7.71 -4.33 -2.71
C ALA A 166 -8.72 -5.33 -2.12
N ALA A 167 -9.36 -6.14 -2.97
CA ALA A 167 -10.28 -7.18 -2.53
C ALA A 167 -9.59 -8.23 -1.65
N ALA A 168 -8.41 -8.71 -2.07
CA ALA A 168 -7.61 -9.64 -1.27
C ALA A 168 -7.20 -9.03 0.08
N GLY A 169 -6.85 -7.75 0.10
CA GLY A 169 -6.51 -7.02 1.32
C GLY A 169 -7.70 -6.89 2.28
N ALA A 170 -8.87 -6.54 1.77
CA ALA A 170 -10.09 -6.47 2.56
C ALA A 170 -10.47 -7.83 3.15
N LEU A 171 -10.49 -8.89 2.33
CA LEU A 171 -10.77 -10.25 2.78
C LEU A 171 -9.71 -10.76 3.77
N GLY A 172 -8.44 -10.54 3.47
CA GLY A 172 -7.33 -10.90 4.34
C GLY A 172 -7.40 -10.21 5.72
N CYS A 173 -7.81 -8.95 5.74
CA CYS A 173 -8.06 -8.23 6.99
C CYS A 173 -9.13 -8.91 7.84
N LEU A 174 -10.25 -9.32 7.23
CA LEU A 174 -11.35 -10.00 7.93
C LEU A 174 -10.90 -11.35 8.52
N LEU A 175 -10.05 -12.09 7.80
CA LEU A 175 -9.60 -13.44 8.19
C LEU A 175 -8.44 -13.42 9.19
N LEU A 176 -7.55 -12.44 9.08
CA LEU A 176 -6.29 -12.39 9.85
C LEU A 176 -6.32 -11.44 11.04
N LYS A 177 -7.33 -10.58 11.13
CA LYS A 177 -7.51 -9.66 12.25
C LYS A 177 -7.55 -10.46 13.56
N ARG A 178 -6.61 -10.20 14.46
CA ARG A 178 -6.64 -10.77 15.80
C ARG A 178 -7.79 -10.13 16.57
N PRO A 179 -8.59 -10.89 17.33
CA PRO A 179 -9.53 -10.31 18.26
C PRO A 179 -8.76 -9.37 19.20
N GLU A 180 -9.24 -8.15 19.36
CA GLU A 180 -8.69 -7.22 20.33
C GLU A 180 -8.82 -7.88 21.71
N ARG A 181 -7.71 -8.20 22.35
CA ARG A 181 -7.72 -8.50 23.77
C ARG A 181 -8.12 -7.19 24.44
N MET A 182 -9.31 -7.15 25.03
CA MET A 182 -9.73 -6.03 25.87
C MET A 182 -8.61 -5.76 26.86
N ARG A 183 -7.99 -4.61 26.79
CA ARG A 183 -7.14 -4.12 27.87
C ARG A 183 -8.07 -3.95 29.06
N VAL A 184 -7.91 -4.77 30.05
CA VAL A 184 -8.38 -4.45 31.38
C VAL A 184 -7.43 -3.35 31.84
N ASP A 185 -7.89 -2.10 31.78
CA ASP A 185 -7.15 -0.98 32.36
C ASP A 185 -7.16 -1.19 33.86
N TRP A 186 -5.99 -1.53 34.40
CA TRP A 186 -5.79 -1.76 35.83
C TRP A 186 -5.72 -0.45 36.65
N TRP A 187 -6.24 0.64 36.12
CA TRP A 187 -6.16 1.99 36.67
C TRP A 187 -7.53 2.62 36.99
N ASP A 188 -8.55 1.82 37.33
CA ASP A 188 -9.78 2.31 37.99
C ASP A 188 -9.68 2.11 39.53
#